data_9f6e28cc8537faf6581c719c37254446
#
_entry.id   9f6e28cc8537faf6581c719c37254446
#
_cell.length_a   1.000
_cell.length_b   1.000
_cell.length_c   1.000
_cell.angle_alpha   90.00
_cell.angle_beta   90.00
_cell.angle_gamma   90.00
#
_symmetry.space_group_name_H-M   'P 1'
#
loop_
_entity.id
_entity.type
_entity.pdbx_description
1 polymer ?
#
loop_
_entity_poly.entity_id
_entity_poly.type
_entity_poly.pdbx_seq_one_letter_code
_entity_poly.pdbx_strand_id
1 'polypeptide(L)'
;NQAESKTQQAEAVAKMVDTTARQNKAAISECVSAAVSAAAEKAKEVQIILGAWSDDTGKMEKNAVNTELLQKVRQNPALLEISKHLGRFREIFAQGKRNGYAYGRGETYALELGNDLSRAIGSEFAMLASPQTLPLFVKKYQQRRLKQYRRREPVHKGMGDIICCLDESGSTRGDAAAWGKAVALTFLDIAAENRRKFALIHFAGSSECKVDVFLPGQYSMQDKM
;
A
#
# COMPACT_ATOMS: atom_id res chain seq x y z
N ASN A 1 32.90 63.84 9.24
CA ASN A 1 33.96 63.27 8.39
C ASN A 1 34.24 61.75 8.56
N GLN A 2 34.40 61.20 9.78
CA GLN A 2 34.61 59.73 9.91
C GLN A 2 33.31 58.90 9.75
N ALA A 3 32.18 59.44 10.15
CA ALA A 3 30.88 58.77 10.00
C ALA A 3 30.44 58.72 8.54
N GLU A 4 30.61 59.81 7.79
CA GLU A 4 30.30 59.90 6.36
C GLU A 4 31.16 58.95 5.53
N SER A 5 32.46 58.82 5.85
CA SER A 5 33.37 57.86 5.20
C SER A 5 32.95 56.41 5.40
N LYS A 6 32.49 56.04 6.62
CA LYS A 6 31.99 54.70 6.92
C LYS A 6 30.68 54.38 6.24
N THR A 7 29.79 55.38 6.11
CA THR A 7 28.51 55.22 5.39
C THR A 7 28.73 55.04 3.89
N GLN A 8 29.65 55.79 3.27
CA GLN A 8 30.03 55.60 1.87
C GLN A 8 30.69 54.25 1.60
N GLN A 9 31.53 53.77 2.51
CA GLN A 9 32.09 52.42 2.41
C GLN A 9 31.04 51.31 2.54
N ALA A 10 30.06 51.44 3.45
CA ALA A 10 28.98 50.50 3.60
C ALA A 10 28.10 50.46 2.35
N GLU A 11 27.76 51.61 1.75
CA GLU A 11 27.01 51.68 0.52
C GLU A 11 27.75 51.07 -0.69
N ALA A 12 29.08 51.30 -0.77
CA ALA A 12 29.89 50.70 -1.82
C ALA A 12 29.94 49.14 -1.69
N VAL A 13 30.07 48.63 -0.47
CA VAL A 13 30.02 47.17 -0.21
C VAL A 13 28.65 46.61 -0.52
N ALA A 14 27.57 47.30 -0.13
CA ALA A 14 26.20 46.88 -0.44
C ALA A 14 25.95 46.80 -1.96
N LYS A 15 26.40 47.77 -2.71
CA LYS A 15 26.31 47.76 -4.19
C LYS A 15 27.15 46.66 -4.83
N MET A 16 28.34 46.37 -4.29
CA MET A 16 29.16 45.24 -4.75
C MET A 16 28.47 43.91 -4.50
N VAL A 17 27.89 43.71 -3.33
CA VAL A 17 27.15 42.50 -2.97
C VAL A 17 25.94 42.33 -3.88
N ASP A 18 25.17 43.41 -4.13
CA ASP A 18 23.99 43.36 -4.99
C ASP A 18 24.35 43.03 -6.45
N THR A 19 25.44 43.65 -6.99
CA THR A 19 25.92 43.36 -8.35
C THR A 19 26.43 41.92 -8.47
N THR A 20 27.17 41.44 -7.49
CA THR A 20 27.69 40.05 -7.47
C THR A 20 26.54 39.06 -7.34
N ALA A 21 25.55 39.34 -6.50
CA ALA A 21 24.35 38.51 -6.36
C ALA A 21 23.53 38.46 -7.65
N ARG A 22 23.39 39.58 -8.35
CA ARG A 22 22.68 39.62 -9.66
C ARG A 22 23.43 38.85 -10.74
N GLN A 23 24.76 38.97 -10.79
CA GLN A 23 25.60 38.25 -11.77
C GLN A 23 25.58 36.74 -11.54
N ASN A 24 25.49 36.31 -10.28
CA ASN A 24 25.46 34.90 -9.93
C ASN A 24 24.03 34.33 -9.75
N LYS A 25 23.01 35.15 -9.98
CA LYS A 25 21.60 34.73 -9.76
C LYS A 25 21.22 33.44 -10.52
N ALA A 26 21.67 33.30 -11.74
CA ALA A 26 21.42 32.10 -12.54
C ALA A 26 22.10 30.89 -11.94
N ALA A 27 23.36 30.97 -11.56
CA ALA A 27 24.12 29.88 -10.94
C ALA A 27 23.55 29.52 -9.55
N ILE A 28 23.17 30.50 -8.75
CA ILE A 28 22.52 30.27 -7.45
C ILE A 28 21.15 29.57 -7.65
N SER A 29 20.35 30.05 -8.62
CA SER A 29 19.05 29.46 -8.95
C SER A 29 19.20 28.00 -9.40
N GLU A 30 20.19 27.70 -10.22
CA GLU A 30 20.49 26.36 -10.69
C GLU A 30 20.94 25.45 -9.53
N CYS A 31 21.86 25.91 -8.68
CA CYS A 31 22.27 25.17 -7.47
C CYS A 31 21.10 24.89 -6.51
N VAL A 32 20.25 25.90 -6.27
CA VAL A 32 19.07 25.72 -5.41
C VAL A 32 18.09 24.74 -6.03
N SER A 33 17.82 24.85 -7.34
CA SER A 33 16.95 23.92 -8.05
C SER A 33 17.47 22.48 -8.00
N ALA A 34 18.77 22.27 -8.21
CA ALA A 34 19.41 20.97 -8.11
C ALA A 34 19.34 20.41 -6.68
N ALA A 35 19.58 21.24 -5.66
CA ALA A 35 19.49 20.84 -4.26
C ALA A 35 18.05 20.46 -3.86
N VAL A 36 17.06 21.23 -4.32
CA VAL A 36 15.64 20.93 -4.06
C VAL A 36 15.21 19.63 -4.74
N SER A 37 15.60 19.41 -6.00
CA SER A 37 15.27 18.15 -6.68
C SER A 37 15.94 16.94 -6.02
N ALA A 38 17.20 17.05 -5.63
CA ALA A 38 17.91 15.99 -4.90
C ALA A 38 17.26 15.70 -3.51
N ALA A 39 16.82 16.74 -2.81
CA ALA A 39 16.11 16.58 -1.55
C ALA A 39 14.74 15.92 -1.74
N ALA A 40 14.01 16.28 -2.81
CA ALA A 40 12.73 15.66 -3.15
C ALA A 40 12.88 14.18 -3.52
N GLU A 41 13.91 13.80 -4.25
CA GLU A 41 14.21 12.39 -4.56
C GLU A 41 14.53 11.58 -3.29
N LYS A 42 15.38 12.11 -2.41
CA LYS A 42 15.67 11.48 -1.12
C LYS A 42 14.43 11.35 -0.24
N ALA A 43 13.55 12.34 -0.24
CA ALA A 43 12.29 12.27 0.51
C ALA A 43 11.36 11.18 -0.04
N LYS A 44 11.25 11.05 -1.36
CA LYS A 44 10.50 9.96 -2.00
C LYS A 44 11.08 8.58 -1.66
N GLU A 45 12.41 8.43 -1.69
CA GLU A 45 13.07 7.19 -1.30
C GLU A 45 12.73 6.79 0.14
N VAL A 46 12.83 7.73 1.08
CA VAL A 46 12.45 7.51 2.49
C VAL A 46 10.97 7.11 2.60
N GLN A 47 10.09 7.77 1.87
CA GLN A 47 8.67 7.46 1.86
C GLN A 47 8.38 6.05 1.34
N ILE A 48 9.07 5.62 0.29
CA ILE A 48 8.97 4.27 -0.27
C ILE A 48 9.41 3.23 0.78
N ILE A 49 10.56 3.44 1.41
CA ILE A 49 11.09 2.51 2.43
C ILE A 49 10.14 2.41 3.62
N LEU A 50 9.68 3.54 4.15
CA LEU A 50 8.77 3.54 5.30
C LEU A 50 7.40 2.94 4.94
N GLY A 51 6.88 3.25 3.76
CA GLY A 51 5.63 2.65 3.27
C GLY A 51 5.73 1.14 3.07
N ALA A 52 6.91 0.63 2.71
CA ALA A 52 7.15 -0.79 2.50
C ALA A 52 7.32 -1.56 3.81
N TRP A 53 8.01 -1.01 4.80
CA TRP A 53 8.45 -1.76 5.99
C TRP A 53 7.79 -1.33 7.30
N SER A 54 7.02 -0.22 7.36
CA SER A 54 6.31 0.17 8.58
C SER A 54 5.05 -0.67 8.78
N ASP A 55 4.73 -0.98 10.04
CA ASP A 55 3.49 -1.72 10.38
C ASP A 55 2.23 -0.86 10.17
N ASP A 56 2.36 0.46 10.16
CA ASP A 56 1.26 1.41 10.02
C ASP A 56 1.39 2.20 8.71
N THR A 57 0.58 1.85 7.71
CA THR A 57 0.54 2.53 6.42
C THR A 57 0.06 3.97 6.62
N GLY A 58 0.99 4.90 6.76
CA GLY A 58 0.71 6.33 6.66
C GLY A 58 1.10 7.22 7.84
N LYS A 59 1.64 6.72 8.92
CA LYS A 59 2.16 7.54 10.01
C LYS A 59 3.68 7.54 10.04
N MET A 60 4.28 8.62 9.58
CA MET A 60 5.71 8.90 9.74
C MET A 60 5.98 9.36 11.18
N GLU A 61 5.95 8.47 12.14
CA GLU A 61 6.50 8.78 13.45
C GLU A 61 8.02 8.59 13.44
N LYS A 62 8.74 9.60 13.91
CA LYS A 62 10.20 9.53 14.10
C LYS A 62 10.52 8.65 15.32
N ASN A 63 10.41 7.35 15.17
CA ASN A 63 10.83 6.40 16.17
C ASN A 63 12.26 5.91 15.88
N ALA A 64 13.02 5.62 16.93
CA ALA A 64 14.40 5.11 16.81
C ALA A 64 14.46 3.83 15.93
N VAL A 65 13.45 2.97 16.01
CA VAL A 65 13.27 1.77 15.19
C VAL A 65 13.21 2.10 13.70
N ASN A 66 12.51 3.16 13.30
CA ASN A 66 12.41 3.56 11.90
C ASN A 66 13.74 4.10 11.35
N THR A 67 14.56 4.69 12.20
CA THR A 67 15.89 5.19 11.80
C THR A 67 16.85 4.05 11.53
N GLU A 68 16.88 3.03 12.38
CA GLU A 68 17.70 1.84 12.22
C GLU A 68 17.28 1.04 10.97
N LEU A 69 15.99 0.88 10.76
CA LEU A 69 15.40 0.24 9.59
C LEU A 69 15.80 0.97 8.30
N LEU A 70 15.69 2.30 8.28
CA LEU A 70 16.11 3.13 7.14
C LEU A 70 17.61 2.93 6.83
N GLN A 71 18.46 2.86 7.85
CA GLN A 71 19.89 2.63 7.65
C GLN A 71 20.16 1.24 7.06
N LYS A 72 19.52 0.19 7.59
CA LYS A 72 19.67 -1.18 7.06
C LYS A 72 19.23 -1.29 5.60
N VAL A 73 18.06 -0.73 5.26
CA VAL A 73 17.56 -0.78 3.88
C VAL A 73 18.44 0.02 2.93
N ARG A 74 18.95 1.18 3.33
CA ARG A 74 19.87 1.99 2.50
C ARG A 74 21.22 1.34 2.28
N GLN A 75 21.72 0.56 3.25
CA GLN A 75 22.97 -0.15 3.12
C GLN A 75 22.87 -1.37 2.21
N ASN A 76 21.66 -1.88 1.96
CA ASN A 76 21.44 -3.06 1.13
C ASN A 76 20.58 -2.73 -0.11
N PRO A 77 21.21 -2.66 -1.30
CA PRO A 77 20.50 -2.32 -2.53
C PRO A 77 19.37 -3.32 -2.88
N ALA A 78 19.51 -4.59 -2.52
CA ALA A 78 18.46 -5.58 -2.75
C ALA A 78 17.21 -5.28 -1.91
N LEU A 79 17.34 -4.84 -0.65
CA LEU A 79 16.22 -4.43 0.18
C LEU A 79 15.55 -3.15 -0.36
N LEU A 80 16.31 -2.26 -0.98
CA LEU A 80 15.77 -1.06 -1.60
C LEU A 80 14.91 -1.41 -2.81
N GLU A 81 15.34 -2.34 -3.66
CA GLU A 81 14.55 -2.82 -4.79
C GLU A 81 13.27 -3.53 -4.33
N ILE A 82 13.36 -4.41 -3.34
CA ILE A 82 12.20 -5.05 -2.73
C ILE A 82 11.23 -4.01 -2.18
N SER A 83 11.73 -2.94 -1.55
CA SER A 83 10.89 -1.86 -0.99
C SER A 83 10.02 -1.18 -2.03
N LYS A 84 10.54 -0.98 -3.24
CA LYS A 84 9.79 -0.35 -4.35
C LYS A 84 8.55 -1.16 -4.73
N HIS A 85 8.71 -2.49 -4.83
CA HIS A 85 7.61 -3.39 -5.16
C HIS A 85 6.65 -3.60 -3.97
N LEU A 86 7.19 -3.79 -2.77
CA LEU A 86 6.42 -4.09 -1.56
C LEU A 86 5.47 -2.94 -1.20
N GLY A 87 5.91 -1.69 -1.27
CA GLY A 87 5.07 -0.51 -1.04
C GLY A 87 3.87 -0.47 -1.99
N ARG A 88 4.11 -0.76 -3.28
CA ARG A 88 3.06 -0.81 -4.30
C ARG A 88 2.06 -1.94 -4.04
N PHE A 89 2.52 -3.13 -3.69
CA PHE A 89 1.63 -4.26 -3.38
C PHE A 89 0.78 -4.01 -2.15
N ARG A 90 1.36 -3.43 -1.09
CA ARG A 90 0.62 -3.04 0.11
C ARG A 90 -0.47 -2.02 -0.19
N GLU A 91 -0.20 -1.04 -1.05
CA GLU A 91 -1.20 -0.06 -1.46
C GLU A 91 -2.34 -0.72 -2.24
N ILE A 92 -2.04 -1.57 -3.23
CA ILE A 92 -3.03 -2.31 -4.00
C ILE A 92 -3.89 -3.18 -3.08
N PHE A 93 -3.26 -3.85 -2.12
CA PHE A 93 -3.96 -4.70 -1.16
C PHE A 93 -4.86 -3.89 -0.23
N ALA A 94 -4.38 -2.76 0.30
CA ALA A 94 -5.18 -1.85 1.11
C ALA A 94 -6.38 -1.28 0.33
N GLN A 95 -6.18 -0.95 -0.95
CA GLN A 95 -7.26 -0.50 -1.83
C GLN A 95 -8.26 -1.60 -2.12
N GLY A 96 -7.79 -2.84 -2.36
CA GLY A 96 -8.65 -4.01 -2.50
C GLY A 96 -9.51 -4.26 -1.26
N LYS A 97 -8.96 -4.09 -0.06
CA LYS A 97 -9.72 -4.17 1.20
C LYS A 97 -10.78 -3.07 1.32
N ARG A 98 -10.46 -1.82 0.96
CA ARG A 98 -11.41 -0.68 1.01
C ARG A 98 -12.58 -0.88 0.06
N ASN A 99 -12.31 -1.41 -1.13
CA ASN A 99 -13.34 -1.69 -2.14
C ASN A 99 -14.21 -2.89 -1.75
N GLY A 100 -13.93 -3.52 -0.61
CA GLY A 100 -14.48 -4.79 -0.19
C GLY A 100 -14.25 -5.82 -1.29
N TYR A 101 -13.54 -6.89 -1.01
CA TYR A 101 -13.67 -8.04 -1.91
C TYR A 101 -15.16 -8.32 -1.95
N ALA A 102 -15.80 -7.97 -3.06
CA ALA A 102 -17.11 -8.50 -3.37
C ALA A 102 -16.86 -10.01 -3.46
N TYR A 103 -16.93 -10.69 -2.33
CA TYR A 103 -17.07 -12.14 -2.29
C TYR A 103 -18.13 -12.43 -3.32
N GLY A 104 -17.76 -13.11 -4.41
CA GLY A 104 -18.58 -13.20 -5.58
C GLY A 104 -19.99 -13.50 -5.13
N ARG A 105 -20.92 -12.60 -5.44
CA ARG A 105 -22.31 -12.76 -5.03
C ARG A 105 -22.67 -14.14 -5.44
N GLY A 106 -22.84 -15.06 -4.50
CA GLY A 106 -23.00 -16.47 -4.79
C GLY A 106 -24.06 -16.66 -5.87
N GLU A 107 -23.86 -17.66 -6.74
CA GLU A 107 -24.76 -17.90 -7.87
C GLU A 107 -26.21 -17.92 -7.41
N THR A 108 -27.05 -17.13 -8.10
CA THR A 108 -28.50 -17.13 -7.89
C THR A 108 -29.07 -18.39 -8.51
N TYR A 109 -29.70 -19.24 -7.71
CA TYR A 109 -30.23 -20.50 -8.19
C TYR A 109 -31.76 -20.63 -8.06
N ALA A 110 -32.38 -19.80 -7.26
CA ALA A 110 -33.83 -19.84 -7.03
C ALA A 110 -34.39 -18.48 -6.61
N LEU A 111 -35.71 -18.37 -6.58
CA LEU A 111 -36.44 -17.25 -5.98
C LEU A 111 -37.04 -17.71 -4.65
N GLU A 112 -36.97 -16.85 -3.65
CA GLU A 112 -37.61 -17.04 -2.35
C GLU A 112 -38.39 -15.78 -1.95
N LEU A 113 -39.21 -15.91 -0.94
CA LEU A 113 -39.92 -14.78 -0.35
C LEU A 113 -39.17 -14.32 0.91
N GLY A 114 -38.94 -13.01 1.03
CA GLY A 114 -38.23 -12.45 2.15
C GLY A 114 -38.39 -10.94 2.27
N ASN A 115 -37.54 -10.29 3.02
CA ASN A 115 -37.50 -8.84 3.19
C ASN A 115 -36.11 -8.23 3.00
N ASP A 116 -35.18 -8.97 2.39
CA ASP A 116 -33.85 -8.46 2.09
C ASP A 116 -33.87 -7.68 0.79
N LEU A 117 -33.84 -6.34 0.91
CA LEU A 117 -33.86 -5.43 -0.24
C LEU A 117 -32.64 -5.61 -1.14
N SER A 118 -31.50 -6.03 -0.62
CA SER A 118 -30.29 -6.24 -1.42
C SER A 118 -30.41 -7.43 -2.39
N ARG A 119 -31.33 -8.33 -2.10
CA ARG A 119 -31.63 -9.53 -2.90
C ARG A 119 -32.94 -9.43 -3.67
N ALA A 120 -33.74 -8.36 -3.44
CA ALA A 120 -35.02 -8.20 -4.10
C ALA A 120 -34.87 -8.08 -5.62
N ILE A 121 -35.80 -8.67 -6.36
CA ILE A 121 -35.80 -8.60 -7.83
C ILE A 121 -36.25 -7.21 -8.28
N GLY A 122 -35.76 -6.77 -9.45
CA GLY A 122 -36.06 -5.45 -9.98
C GLY A 122 -37.56 -5.16 -10.14
N SER A 123 -38.37 -6.17 -10.41
CA SER A 123 -39.81 -6.01 -10.52
C SER A 123 -40.53 -5.65 -9.20
N GLU A 124 -39.95 -6.02 -8.04
CA GLU A 124 -40.49 -5.58 -6.74
C GLU A 124 -40.25 -4.09 -6.52
N PHE A 125 -39.10 -3.56 -6.98
CA PHE A 125 -38.80 -2.12 -6.91
C PHE A 125 -39.67 -1.28 -7.85
N ALA A 126 -40.20 -1.86 -8.92
CA ALA A 126 -41.13 -1.16 -9.80
C ALA A 126 -42.37 -0.65 -9.04
N MET A 127 -42.75 -1.30 -7.93
CA MET A 127 -43.87 -0.85 -7.08
C MET A 127 -43.58 0.46 -6.34
N LEU A 128 -42.31 0.86 -6.23
CA LEU A 128 -41.94 2.17 -5.65
C LEU A 128 -42.16 3.33 -6.62
N ALA A 129 -42.26 3.06 -7.90
CA ALA A 129 -42.40 4.08 -8.93
C ALA A 129 -43.79 4.78 -8.93
N SER A 130 -44.81 4.17 -8.30
CA SER A 130 -46.17 4.75 -8.26
C SER A 130 -46.66 4.85 -6.81
N PRO A 131 -47.23 6.02 -6.43
CA PRO A 131 -47.85 6.19 -5.11
C PRO A 131 -49.00 5.19 -4.83
N GLN A 132 -49.65 4.68 -5.86
CA GLN A 132 -50.72 3.70 -5.72
C GLN A 132 -50.22 2.30 -5.33
N THR A 133 -49.00 1.92 -5.75
CA THR A 133 -48.40 0.60 -5.50
C THR A 133 -47.45 0.59 -4.30
N LEU A 134 -47.07 1.77 -3.83
CA LEU A 134 -46.19 1.90 -2.65
C LEU A 134 -46.73 1.19 -1.40
N PRO A 135 -48.04 1.30 -1.03
CA PRO A 135 -48.58 0.59 0.13
C PRO A 135 -48.48 -0.94 -0.01
N LEU A 136 -48.60 -1.44 -1.23
CA LEU A 136 -48.46 -2.86 -1.51
C LEU A 136 -46.99 -3.33 -1.27
N PHE A 137 -46.02 -2.53 -1.72
CA PHE A 137 -44.60 -2.82 -1.45
C PHE A 137 -44.32 -2.86 0.05
N VAL A 138 -44.78 -1.85 0.81
CA VAL A 138 -44.57 -1.80 2.26
C VAL A 138 -45.21 -2.99 2.95
N LYS A 139 -46.45 -3.37 2.56
CA LYS A 139 -47.13 -4.55 3.08
C LYS A 139 -46.32 -5.85 2.80
N LYS A 140 -45.86 -6.03 1.58
CA LYS A 140 -45.00 -7.18 1.22
C LYS A 140 -43.72 -7.22 2.01
N TYR A 141 -43.07 -6.07 2.18
CA TYR A 141 -41.83 -5.95 2.98
C TYR A 141 -42.07 -6.36 4.43
N GLN A 142 -43.09 -5.82 5.08
CA GLN A 142 -43.46 -6.15 6.46
C GLN A 142 -43.81 -7.62 6.63
N GLN A 143 -44.47 -8.21 5.67
CA GLN A 143 -44.90 -9.61 5.67
C GLN A 143 -43.79 -10.57 5.22
N ARG A 144 -42.60 -10.08 4.89
CA ARG A 144 -41.48 -10.86 4.33
C ARG A 144 -41.87 -11.61 3.05
N ARG A 145 -42.64 -10.96 2.17
CA ARG A 145 -43.18 -11.53 0.96
C ARG A 145 -42.64 -10.88 -0.33
N LEU A 146 -41.58 -10.10 -0.24
CA LEU A 146 -40.88 -9.64 -1.43
C LEU A 146 -40.19 -10.83 -2.10
N LYS A 147 -40.31 -10.90 -3.42
CA LYS A 147 -39.56 -11.87 -4.21
C LYS A 147 -38.09 -11.45 -4.20
N GLN A 148 -37.24 -12.32 -3.76
CA GLN A 148 -35.80 -12.09 -3.70
C GLN A 148 -35.02 -13.28 -4.25
N TYR A 149 -33.81 -13.02 -4.73
CA TYR A 149 -32.92 -14.07 -5.19
C TYR A 149 -32.39 -14.88 -4.02
N ARG A 150 -32.57 -16.18 -4.08
CA ARG A 150 -31.85 -17.11 -3.19
C ARG A 150 -30.48 -17.35 -3.78
N ARG A 151 -29.44 -16.94 -3.05
CA ARG A 151 -28.05 -17.12 -3.43
C ARG A 151 -27.50 -18.30 -2.65
N ARG A 152 -26.64 -19.09 -3.28
CA ARG A 152 -25.77 -19.99 -2.53
C ARG A 152 -24.90 -19.12 -1.66
N GLU A 153 -24.96 -19.31 -0.36
CA GLU A 153 -23.97 -18.69 0.51
C GLU A 153 -22.60 -19.19 0.03
N PRO A 154 -21.62 -18.29 -0.15
CA PRO A 154 -20.28 -18.73 -0.44
C PRO A 154 -19.91 -19.66 0.70
N VAL A 155 -19.71 -20.93 0.39
CA VAL A 155 -19.10 -21.86 1.35
C VAL A 155 -17.77 -21.19 1.68
N HIS A 156 -17.61 -20.70 2.90
CA HIS A 156 -16.33 -20.25 3.39
C HIS A 156 -15.41 -21.46 3.34
N LYS A 157 -14.79 -21.67 2.18
CA LYS A 157 -13.69 -22.64 2.06
C LYS A 157 -12.70 -22.17 3.11
N GLY A 158 -12.53 -23.01 4.14
CA GLY A 158 -11.69 -22.66 5.26
C GLY A 158 -10.38 -22.08 4.74
N MET A 159 -10.02 -20.91 5.22
CA MET A 159 -8.79 -20.31 4.79
C MET A 159 -7.65 -21.12 5.38
N GLY A 160 -7.07 -22.05 4.61
CA GLY A 160 -5.89 -22.84 5.01
C GLY A 160 -4.63 -22.01 5.14
N ASP A 161 -3.55 -22.63 5.61
CA ASP A 161 -2.23 -22.02 5.67
C ASP A 161 -1.73 -21.67 4.25
N ILE A 162 -0.85 -20.67 4.15
CA ILE A 162 -0.32 -20.20 2.88
C ILE A 162 1.08 -20.78 2.68
N ILE A 163 1.31 -21.41 1.55
CA ILE A 163 2.63 -21.88 1.12
C ILE A 163 3.00 -21.12 -0.15
N CYS A 164 4.14 -20.45 -0.12
CA CYS A 164 4.70 -19.72 -1.25
C CYS A 164 6.00 -20.40 -1.69
N CYS A 165 6.13 -20.71 -2.98
CA CYS A 165 7.35 -21.22 -3.57
C CYS A 165 8.03 -20.09 -4.34
N LEU A 166 9.27 -19.78 -3.99
CA LEU A 166 10.06 -18.72 -4.61
C LEU A 166 11.22 -19.33 -5.38
N ASP A 167 11.25 -19.06 -6.67
CA ASP A 167 12.36 -19.42 -7.53
C ASP A 167 13.50 -18.40 -7.38
N GLU A 168 14.65 -18.85 -6.87
CA GLU A 168 15.88 -18.07 -6.74
C GLU A 168 16.97 -18.55 -7.72
N SER A 169 16.58 -19.21 -8.79
CA SER A 169 17.51 -19.65 -9.84
C SER A 169 18.23 -18.47 -10.50
N GLY A 170 19.34 -18.78 -11.18
CA GLY A 170 20.15 -17.74 -11.83
C GLY A 170 19.42 -16.91 -12.90
N SER A 171 18.33 -17.43 -13.46
CA SER A 171 17.48 -16.74 -14.44
C SER A 171 16.56 -15.68 -13.82
N THR A 172 16.27 -15.77 -12.50
CA THR A 172 15.37 -14.86 -11.78
C THR A 172 16.12 -13.79 -10.98
N ARG A 173 17.33 -13.40 -11.41
CA ARG A 173 18.13 -12.37 -10.73
C ARG A 173 17.61 -10.95 -10.98
N GLY A 174 17.99 -10.01 -10.08
CA GLY A 174 17.69 -8.58 -10.21
C GLY A 174 16.23 -8.25 -9.86
N ASP A 175 15.59 -7.47 -10.70
CA ASP A 175 14.23 -6.95 -10.48
C ASP A 175 13.18 -8.07 -10.33
N ALA A 176 13.30 -9.16 -11.07
CA ALA A 176 12.40 -10.31 -10.98
C ALA A 176 12.48 -10.99 -9.60
N ALA A 177 13.68 -11.17 -9.06
CA ALA A 177 13.87 -11.69 -7.70
C ALA A 177 13.30 -10.75 -6.65
N ALA A 178 13.54 -9.44 -6.79
CA ALA A 178 13.01 -8.43 -5.88
C ALA A 178 11.47 -8.41 -5.91
N TRP A 179 10.88 -8.51 -7.08
CA TRP A 179 9.43 -8.63 -7.27
C TRP A 179 8.86 -9.88 -6.58
N GLY A 180 9.47 -11.04 -6.80
CA GLY A 180 9.05 -12.30 -6.19
C GLY A 180 9.11 -12.25 -4.66
N LYS A 181 10.19 -11.70 -4.11
CA LYS A 181 10.35 -11.51 -2.65
C LYS A 181 9.31 -10.55 -2.09
N ALA A 182 9.01 -9.45 -2.79
CA ALA A 182 7.96 -8.51 -2.38
C ALA A 182 6.57 -9.16 -2.38
N VAL A 183 6.27 -10.02 -3.36
CA VAL A 183 5.01 -10.80 -3.39
C VAL A 183 4.95 -11.76 -2.20
N ALA A 184 6.03 -12.49 -1.92
CA ALA A 184 6.09 -13.40 -0.77
C ALA A 184 5.86 -12.68 0.56
N LEU A 185 6.52 -11.53 0.76
CA LEU A 185 6.32 -10.69 1.94
C LEU A 185 4.89 -10.15 2.05
N THR A 186 4.26 -9.81 0.93
CA THR A 186 2.84 -9.41 0.93
C THR A 186 1.93 -10.56 1.37
N PHE A 187 2.18 -11.79 0.91
CA PHE A 187 1.44 -12.96 1.37
C PHE A 187 1.69 -13.27 2.84
N LEU A 188 2.90 -13.06 3.34
CA LEU A 188 3.22 -13.15 4.77
C LEU A 188 2.39 -12.16 5.59
N ASP A 189 2.28 -10.90 5.15
CA ASP A 189 1.45 -9.89 5.81
C ASP A 189 -0.04 -10.30 5.80
N ILE A 190 -0.54 -10.82 4.68
CA ILE A 190 -1.91 -11.35 4.58
C ILE A 190 -2.13 -12.53 5.54
N ALA A 191 -1.17 -13.42 5.64
CA ALA A 191 -1.23 -14.57 6.55
C ALA A 191 -1.26 -14.10 8.01
N ALA A 192 -0.41 -13.13 8.37
CA ALA A 192 -0.36 -12.54 9.70
C ALA A 192 -1.68 -11.92 10.12
N GLU A 193 -2.27 -11.07 9.26
CA GLU A 193 -3.57 -10.43 9.52
C GLU A 193 -4.69 -11.45 9.74
N ASN A 194 -4.66 -12.54 9.01
CA ASN A 194 -5.66 -13.60 9.10
C ASN A 194 -5.29 -14.70 10.13
N ARG A 195 -4.24 -14.51 10.91
CA ARG A 195 -3.72 -15.45 11.91
C ARG A 195 -3.45 -16.85 11.32
N ARG A 196 -2.87 -16.90 10.13
CA ARG A 196 -2.57 -18.14 9.40
C ARG A 196 -1.07 -18.40 9.44
N LYS A 197 -0.67 -19.65 9.32
CA LYS A 197 0.73 -20.00 9.11
C LYS A 197 1.13 -19.65 7.69
N PHE A 198 2.38 -19.24 7.51
CA PHE A 198 2.99 -18.98 6.23
C PHE A 198 4.26 -19.81 6.10
N ALA A 199 4.45 -20.48 5.00
CA ALA A 199 5.68 -21.16 4.67
C ALA A 199 6.24 -20.61 3.35
N LEU A 200 7.51 -20.27 3.37
CA LEU A 200 8.25 -19.84 2.19
C LEU A 200 9.26 -20.92 1.82
N ILE A 201 9.16 -21.42 0.62
CA ILE A 201 10.04 -22.44 0.06
C ILE A 201 10.91 -21.76 -0.99
N HIS A 202 12.19 -21.60 -0.70
CA HIS A 202 13.18 -21.11 -1.64
C HIS A 202 13.79 -22.29 -2.39
N PHE A 203 13.86 -22.20 -3.70
CA PHE A 203 14.55 -23.21 -4.50
C PHE A 203 15.43 -22.56 -5.58
N ALA A 204 16.65 -23.08 -5.72
CA ALA A 204 17.64 -22.64 -6.70
C ALA A 204 18.30 -23.86 -7.35
N GLY A 205 17.62 -24.45 -8.33
CA GLY A 205 18.11 -25.68 -8.98
C GLY A 205 17.63 -26.99 -8.34
N SER A 206 18.27 -28.11 -8.69
CA SER A 206 17.75 -29.45 -8.38
C SER A 206 18.00 -29.93 -6.94
N SER A 207 18.88 -29.30 -6.19
CA SER A 207 19.30 -29.77 -4.86
C SER A 207 19.26 -28.69 -3.75
N GLU A 208 19.02 -27.45 -4.08
CA GLU A 208 19.00 -26.35 -3.12
C GLU A 208 17.55 -25.95 -2.83
N CYS A 209 17.04 -26.44 -1.69
CA CYS A 209 15.72 -26.09 -1.19
C CYS A 209 15.81 -25.69 0.28
N LYS A 210 15.36 -24.48 0.60
CA LYS A 210 15.26 -23.98 1.96
C LYS A 210 13.79 -23.68 2.28
N VAL A 211 13.36 -24.07 3.47
CA VAL A 211 11.98 -23.83 3.93
C VAL A 211 12.02 -22.98 5.19
N ASP A 212 11.40 -21.81 5.11
CA ASP A 212 11.22 -20.93 6.25
C ASP A 212 9.72 -20.93 6.64
N VAL A 213 9.42 -21.20 7.90
CA VAL A 213 8.06 -21.28 8.43
C VAL A 213 7.81 -20.17 9.42
N PHE A 214 6.77 -19.39 9.17
CA PHE A 214 6.35 -18.26 10.00
C PHE A 214 5.03 -18.59 10.70
N LEU A 215 5.07 -18.65 12.02
CA LEU A 215 3.89 -18.88 12.86
C LEU A 215 3.29 -17.53 13.26
N PRO A 216 1.97 -17.38 13.30
CA PRO A 216 1.31 -16.13 13.63
C PRO A 216 1.77 -15.57 14.98
N GLY A 217 2.26 -14.33 14.99
CA GLY A 217 2.72 -13.64 16.20
C GLY A 217 4.07 -14.10 16.75
N GLN A 218 4.81 -14.98 16.06
CA GLN A 218 6.12 -15.49 16.51
C GLN A 218 7.29 -14.96 15.70
N TYR A 219 7.09 -14.00 14.81
CA TYR A 219 8.16 -13.41 14.00
C TYR A 219 8.16 -11.88 14.10
N SER A 220 9.34 -11.31 14.03
CA SER A 220 9.60 -9.88 14.07
C SER A 220 9.81 -9.28 12.68
N MET A 221 9.91 -7.96 12.60
CA MET A 221 10.28 -7.28 11.35
C MET A 221 11.69 -7.68 10.89
N GLN A 222 12.59 -8.03 11.81
CA GLN A 222 13.95 -8.47 11.47
C GLN A 222 13.94 -9.85 10.79
N ASP A 223 13.00 -10.72 11.13
CA ASP A 223 12.86 -12.03 10.51
C ASP A 223 12.31 -11.95 9.09
N LYS A 224 11.71 -10.81 8.72
CA LYS A 224 11.21 -10.53 7.36
C LYS A 224 12.30 -10.00 6.42
N MET A 225 13.43 -9.50 6.96
CA MET A 225 14.54 -8.90 6.21
C MET A 225 15.66 -9.90 5.94
#